data_0fda9ddf79ae60ec03795630d28086dc
#
_entry.id   0fda9ddf79ae60ec03795630d28086dc
#
_cell.length_a   1.000
_cell.length_b   1.000
_cell.length_c   1.000
_cell.angle_alpha   90.00
_cell.angle_beta   90.00
_cell.angle_gamma   90.00
#
_symmetry.space_group_name_H-M   'P 1'
#
loop_
_entity.id
_entity.type
_entity.pdbx_description
1 polymer ?
#
loop_
_entity_poly.entity_id
_entity_poly.type
_entity_poly.pdbx_seq_one_letter_code
_entity_poly.pdbx_strand_id
1 'polypeptide(L)' 'MKTLKYSRQRESIKANLMSRRDHPTADALYASIREEFPNISLGTVYRNLNLLVETGEILKLTCGNGPDHYLSLIHI' A
#
# COMPACT_ATOMS: atom_id res chain seq x y z
N MET A 1 -3.75 22.52 -4.17
CA MET A 1 -3.85 21.21 -3.51
C MET A 1 -4.41 20.18 -4.48
N LYS A 2 -3.67 19.10 -4.68
CA LYS A 2 -4.14 18.05 -5.57
C LYS A 2 -5.12 17.13 -4.85
N THR A 3 -6.31 16.99 -5.43
CA THR A 3 -7.27 16.04 -4.93
C THR A 3 -7.14 14.75 -5.73
N LEU A 4 -6.81 13.65 -5.06
CA LEU A 4 -6.72 12.36 -5.73
C LEU A 4 -8.12 11.83 -5.98
N LYS A 5 -8.30 11.25 -7.17
CA LYS A 5 -9.53 10.57 -7.47
C LYS A 5 -9.68 9.37 -6.55
N TYR A 6 -10.93 9.10 -6.15
CA TYR A 6 -11.23 7.89 -5.40
C TYR A 6 -10.86 6.66 -6.23
N SER A 7 -10.19 5.71 -5.59
CA SER A 7 -9.80 4.46 -6.25
C SER A 7 -10.08 3.32 -5.29
N ARG A 8 -10.91 2.37 -5.72
CA ARG A 8 -11.23 1.21 -4.90
C ARG A 8 -9.98 0.39 -4.60
N GLN A 9 -9.09 0.29 -5.59
CA GLN A 9 -7.83 -0.44 -5.42
C GLN A 9 -6.96 0.22 -4.37
N ARG A 10 -6.82 1.55 -4.44
CA ARG A 10 -6.00 2.28 -3.48
C ARG A 10 -6.59 2.20 -2.07
N GLU A 11 -7.91 2.32 -1.97
CA GLU A 11 -8.57 2.22 -0.67
C GLU A 11 -8.44 0.82 -0.08
N SER A 12 -8.50 -0.22 -0.91
CA SER A 12 -8.30 -1.60 -0.45
C SER A 12 -6.88 -1.82 0.05
N ILE A 13 -5.90 -1.27 -0.64
CA ILE A 13 -4.50 -1.37 -0.22
C ILE A 13 -4.32 -0.68 1.12
N LYS A 14 -4.87 0.51 1.25
CA LYS A 14 -4.81 1.28 2.50
C LYS A 14 -5.47 0.51 3.65
N ALA A 15 -6.68 -0.01 3.41
CA ALA A 15 -7.40 -0.77 4.42
C ALA A 15 -6.64 -2.04 4.83
N ASN A 16 -6.00 -2.69 3.88
CA ASN A 16 -5.20 -3.88 4.13
C ASN A 16 -4.03 -3.54 5.06
N LEU A 17 -3.35 -2.42 4.80
CA LEU A 17 -2.27 -1.95 5.66
C LEU A 17 -2.76 -1.60 7.05
N MET A 18 -3.92 -0.96 7.15
CA MET A 18 -4.48 -0.55 8.44
C MET A 18 -4.84 -1.73 9.31
N SER A 19 -5.23 -2.84 8.69
CA SER A 19 -5.63 -4.04 9.43
C SER A 19 -4.43 -4.90 9.84
N ARG A 20 -3.25 -4.63 9.31
CA ARG A 20 -2.05 -5.41 9.58
C ARG A 20 -1.18 -4.72 10.63
N ARG A 21 -0.56 -5.53 11.49
CA ARG A 21 0.39 -5.04 12.48
C ARG A 21 1.83 -5.29 12.05
N ASP A 22 2.04 -6.19 11.09
CA ASP A 22 3.34 -6.39 10.48
C ASP A 22 3.59 -5.28 9.45
N HIS A 23 4.82 -5.16 9.01
CA HIS A 23 5.20 -4.19 7.98
C HIS A 23 5.36 -4.92 6.65
N PRO A 24 4.28 -5.10 5.88
CA PRO A 24 4.34 -5.92 4.69
C PRO A 24 5.13 -5.25 3.57
N THR A 25 5.67 -6.08 2.68
CA THR A 25 6.26 -5.59 1.44
C THR A 25 5.17 -5.40 0.40
N ALA A 26 5.52 -4.74 -0.71
CA ALA A 26 4.59 -4.57 -1.82
C ALA A 26 4.15 -5.93 -2.38
N ASP A 27 5.07 -6.90 -2.41
CA ASP A 27 4.74 -8.25 -2.88
C ASP A 27 3.71 -8.92 -1.99
N ALA A 28 3.85 -8.77 -0.67
CA ALA A 28 2.90 -9.34 0.27
C ALA A 28 1.52 -8.68 0.12
N LEU A 29 1.51 -7.36 -0.05
CA LEU A 29 0.26 -6.63 -0.28
C LEU A 29 -0.38 -7.04 -1.60
N TYR A 30 0.42 -7.21 -2.64
CA TYR A 30 -0.05 -7.65 -3.94
C TYR A 30 -0.75 -9.00 -3.84
N ALA A 31 -0.13 -9.96 -3.14
CA ALA A 31 -0.72 -11.28 -2.95
C ALA A 31 -2.08 -11.20 -2.25
N SER A 32 -2.19 -10.30 -1.27
CA SER A 32 -3.42 -10.11 -0.51
C SER A 32 -4.50 -9.42 -1.37
N ILE A 33 -4.12 -8.36 -2.08
CA ILE A 33 -5.06 -7.56 -2.88
C ILE A 33 -5.58 -8.33 -4.08
N ARG A 34 -4.79 -9.25 -4.61
CA ARG A 34 -5.21 -10.09 -5.75
C ARG A 34 -6.46 -10.91 -5.46
N GLU A 35 -6.71 -11.21 -4.21
CA GLU A 35 -7.90 -11.95 -3.85
C GLU A 35 -9.17 -11.14 -4.14
N GLU A 36 -9.09 -9.83 -3.99
CA GLU A 36 -10.20 -8.92 -4.27
C GLU A 36 -10.17 -8.41 -5.70
N PHE A 37 -8.97 -8.17 -6.22
CA PHE A 37 -8.78 -7.64 -7.58
C PHE A 37 -7.86 -8.57 -8.37
N PRO A 38 -8.40 -9.67 -8.93
CA PRO A 38 -7.54 -10.68 -9.59
C PRO A 38 -6.75 -10.16 -10.78
N ASN A 39 -7.20 -9.06 -11.39
CA ASN A 39 -6.53 -8.50 -12.56
C ASN A 39 -5.54 -7.38 -12.22
N ILE A 40 -5.34 -7.09 -10.94
CA ILE A 40 -4.41 -6.04 -10.55
C ILE A 40 -2.97 -6.48 -10.83
N SER A 41 -2.13 -5.55 -11.27
CA SER A 41 -0.72 -5.82 -11.49
C SER A 41 0.11 -5.35 -10.31
N LEU A 42 1.30 -5.91 -10.17
CA LEU A 42 2.23 -5.48 -9.14
C LEU A 42 2.60 -4.01 -9.32
N GLY A 43 2.75 -3.57 -10.58
CA GLY A 43 3.02 -2.18 -10.88
C GLY A 43 1.93 -1.25 -10.37
N THR A 44 0.67 -1.67 -10.46
CA THR A 44 -0.45 -0.89 -9.95
C THR A 44 -0.39 -0.79 -8.44
N VAL A 45 0.00 -1.87 -7.76
CA VAL A 45 0.16 -1.85 -6.29
C VAL A 45 1.25 -0.85 -5.90
N TYR A 46 2.41 -0.91 -6.56
CA TYR A 46 3.50 0.04 -6.29
C TYR A 46 3.07 1.48 -6.53
N ARG A 47 2.36 1.72 -7.62
CA ARG A 47 1.88 3.06 -7.94
C ARG A 47 0.97 3.61 -6.85
N ASN A 48 0.04 2.79 -6.38
CA ASN A 48 -0.88 3.22 -5.33
C ASN A 48 -0.16 3.42 -4.00
N LEU A 49 0.81 2.55 -3.69
CA LEU A 49 1.61 2.72 -2.48
C LEU A 49 2.39 4.02 -2.51
N ASN A 50 2.98 4.36 -3.66
CA ASN A 50 3.70 5.61 -3.79
C ASN A 50 2.80 6.82 -3.61
N LEU A 51 1.59 6.76 -4.13
CA LEU A 51 0.61 7.84 -3.94
C LEU A 51 0.24 8.00 -2.47
N LEU A 52 0.06 6.89 -1.77
CA LEU A 52 -0.27 6.94 -0.34
C LEU A 52 0.89 7.49 0.49
N VAL A 53 2.12 7.19 0.10
CA VAL A 53 3.30 7.76 0.76
C VAL A 53 3.35 9.27 0.53
N GLU A 54 3.10 9.70 -0.70
CA GLU A 54 3.12 11.12 -1.04
C GLU A 54 2.06 11.93 -0.29
N THR A 55 0.91 11.33 -0.06
CA THR A 55 -0.16 12.01 0.67
C THR A 55 0.02 11.94 2.19
N GLY A 56 1.04 11.21 2.65
CA GLY A 56 1.33 11.10 4.08
C GLY A 56 0.44 10.12 4.82
N GLU A 57 -0.27 9.27 4.12
CA GLU A 57 -1.16 8.30 4.75
C GLU A 57 -0.43 7.04 5.19
N ILE A 58 0.69 6.73 4.55
CA ILE A 58 1.53 5.58 4.93
C ILE A 58 3.00 5.97 4.88
N LEU A 59 3.83 5.17 5.52
CA LEU A 59 5.28 5.32 5.48
C LEU A 59 5.90 4.16 4.74
N LYS A 60 6.99 4.45 4.04
CA LYS A 60 7.82 3.43 3.42
C LYS A 60 9.08 3.27 4.27
N LEU A 61 9.33 2.05 4.71
CA LEU A 61 10.51 1.71 5.50
C LEU A 61 11.52 1.03 4.59
N THR A 62 12.66 1.67 4.43
CA THR A 62 13.75 1.13 3.62
C THR A 62 14.77 0.49 4.53
N CYS A 63 14.99 -0.80 4.36
CA CYS A 63 15.94 -1.57 5.15
C CYS A 63 17.10 -2.01 4.26
N GLY A 64 18.17 -1.23 4.24
CA GLY A 64 19.43 -1.60 3.61
C GLY A 64 19.34 -2.50 2.36
N ASN A 65 19.51 -3.79 2.55
CA ASN A 65 19.59 -4.76 1.47
C ASN A 65 18.31 -5.52 1.19
N GLY A 66 17.22 -5.15 1.84
CA GLY A 66 15.96 -5.88 1.68
C GLY A 66 14.92 -5.08 0.90
N PRO A 67 13.78 -5.69 0.62
CA PRO A 67 12.68 -4.97 -0.01
C PRO A 67 12.11 -3.93 0.95
N ASP A 68 11.48 -2.90 0.39
CA ASP A 68 10.83 -1.88 1.19
C ASP A 68 9.59 -2.44 1.88
N HIS A 69 9.37 -1.99 3.10
CA HIS A 69 8.20 -2.34 3.88
C HIS A 69 7.32 -1.12 4.04
N TYR A 70 6.03 -1.34 4.25
CA TYR A 70 5.06 -0.25 4.37
C TYR A 70 4.28 -0.38 5.66
N LEU A 71 3.88 0.75 6.22
CA LEU A 71 3.02 0.75 7.39
C LEU A 71 2.05 1.93 7.33
N SER A 72 0.86 1.72 7.89
CA SER A 72 -0.13 2.77 7.97
C SER A 72 0.23 3.73 9.11
N LEU A 73 0.11 5.04 8.84
CA LEU A 73 0.29 6.04 9.88
C LEU A 73 -0.95 6.20 10.74
N ILE A 74 -2.06 5.65 10.29
CA ILE A 74 -3.31 5.71 11.04
C ILE A 74 -3.47 4.40 11.77
N HIS A 75 -2.76 4.28 12.88
CA HIS A 75 -2.90 3.14 13.78
C HIS A 75 -3.82 3.54 14.91
N ILE A 76 -4.86 2.80 15.04
CA ILE A 76 -5.74 2.93 16.18
C ILE A 76 -5.56 1.73 17.06
#